data_04b498386e3beccdb50c6fc93955b10f
#
_entry.id   04b498386e3beccdb50c6fc93955b10f
#
_cell.length_a   1.000
_cell.length_b   1.000
_cell.length_c   1.000
_cell.angle_alpha   90.00
_cell.angle_beta   90.00
_cell.angle_gamma   90.00
#
_symmetry.space_group_name_H-M   'P 1'
#
loop_
_entity.id
_entity.type
_entity.pdbx_description
1 polymer ?
#
loop_
_entity_poly.entity_id
_entity_poly.type
_entity_poly.pdbx_seq_one_letter_code
_entity_poly.pdbx_strand_id
1 'polypeptide(L)'
;MDHRIALKPNTPLCLSNDSGEMIHCIIKNEIGRGGSCIVYEAVRITDTGDQTLYRIKEFYPYKLHISRNNNELVPSVHDMDSFQKGQKQFRCDFSHTNRLFYSGDNYSSMTNQLDVFNQNGTSYILSAYSSENTLAAYKPVNLKECITLIKQVVYVLGNIHKMG
;
A
#
# COMPACT_ATOMS: atom_id res chain seq x y z
N MET A 1 18.96 1.63 -11.82
CA MET A 1 17.74 1.33 -12.59
C MET A 1 16.89 0.35 -11.78
N ASP A 2 15.58 0.50 -11.74
CA ASP A 2 14.69 -0.42 -11.01
C ASP A 2 14.42 -1.67 -11.88
N HIS A 3 14.87 -2.83 -11.42
CA HIS A 3 14.78 -4.11 -12.14
C HIS A 3 13.59 -4.97 -11.70
N ARG A 4 12.76 -4.47 -10.79
CA ARG A 4 11.60 -5.19 -10.31
C ARG A 4 10.59 -5.42 -11.43
N ILE A 5 10.05 -6.62 -11.50
CA ILE A 5 9.00 -7.00 -12.44
C ILE A 5 7.65 -6.86 -11.75
N ALA A 6 6.81 -5.93 -12.21
CA ALA A 6 5.45 -5.74 -11.69
C ALA A 6 4.51 -6.90 -12.08
N LEU A 7 3.43 -7.06 -11.33
CA LEU A 7 2.31 -7.89 -11.75
C LEU A 7 1.68 -7.30 -13.02
N LYS A 8 1.33 -8.17 -13.97
CA LYS A 8 0.73 -7.75 -15.24
C LYS A 8 -0.74 -7.34 -15.05
N PRO A 9 -1.27 -6.45 -15.88
CA PRO A 9 -2.70 -6.22 -15.95
C PRO A 9 -3.48 -7.53 -16.15
N ASN A 10 -4.66 -7.59 -15.55
CA ASN A 10 -5.54 -8.76 -15.51
C ASN A 10 -4.99 -9.96 -14.71
N THR A 11 -3.91 -9.81 -13.94
CA THR A 11 -3.46 -10.83 -13.00
C THR A 11 -4.48 -10.98 -11.87
N PRO A 12 -5.04 -12.18 -11.66
CA PRO A 12 -5.89 -12.45 -10.49
C PRO A 12 -5.02 -12.58 -9.25
N LEU A 13 -5.45 -11.97 -8.16
CA LEU A 13 -4.90 -12.14 -6.81
C LEU A 13 -5.99 -12.67 -5.89
N CYS A 14 -5.68 -13.77 -5.21
CA CYS A 14 -6.48 -14.30 -4.13
C CYS A 14 -5.68 -14.08 -2.85
N LEU A 15 -6.09 -13.10 -2.05
CA LEU A 15 -5.41 -12.70 -0.81
C LEU A 15 -6.17 -13.25 0.39
N SER A 16 -5.47 -13.90 1.31
CA SER A 16 -6.02 -14.44 2.55
C SER A 16 -5.34 -13.80 3.74
N ASN A 17 -6.13 -13.27 4.68
CA ASN A 17 -5.61 -12.72 5.93
C ASN A 17 -5.54 -13.77 7.03
N ASP A 18 -4.96 -13.40 8.18
CA ASP A 18 -4.77 -14.30 9.33
C ASP A 18 -6.10 -14.75 9.96
N SER A 19 -7.21 -14.03 9.72
CA SER A 19 -8.55 -14.43 10.17
C SER A 19 -9.26 -15.41 9.20
N GLY A 20 -8.63 -15.72 8.06
CA GLY A 20 -9.18 -16.61 7.04
C GLY A 20 -10.12 -15.92 6.05
N GLU A 21 -10.24 -14.59 6.12
CA GLU A 21 -10.99 -13.85 5.12
C GLU A 21 -10.22 -13.85 3.79
N MET A 22 -10.96 -14.10 2.71
CA MET A 22 -10.40 -14.13 1.34
C MET A 22 -10.93 -12.97 0.52
N ILE A 23 -10.01 -12.29 -0.16
CA ILE A 23 -10.35 -11.22 -1.11
C ILE A 23 -9.82 -11.60 -2.49
N HIS A 24 -10.71 -11.66 -3.45
CA HIS A 24 -10.39 -11.88 -4.86
C HIS A 24 -10.36 -10.56 -5.59
N CYS A 25 -9.19 -10.20 -6.13
CA CYS A 25 -8.98 -8.97 -6.87
C CYS A 25 -8.35 -9.28 -8.23
N ILE A 26 -8.55 -8.36 -9.17
CA ILE A 26 -7.87 -8.37 -10.47
C ILE A 26 -7.02 -7.10 -10.56
N ILE A 27 -5.73 -7.26 -10.80
CA ILE A 27 -4.81 -6.14 -11.04
C ILE A 27 -5.23 -5.42 -12.32
N LYS A 28 -5.42 -4.12 -12.25
CA LYS A 28 -5.69 -3.26 -13.41
C LYS A 28 -4.41 -2.68 -13.99
N ASN A 29 -3.72 -1.90 -13.17
CA ASN A 29 -2.51 -1.19 -13.57
C ASN A 29 -1.54 -1.06 -12.41
N GLU A 30 -0.26 -0.95 -12.73
CA GLU A 30 0.71 -0.37 -11.82
C GLU A 30 0.49 1.15 -11.78
N ILE A 31 0.38 1.73 -10.58
CA ILE A 31 0.17 3.17 -10.39
C ILE A 31 1.34 3.86 -9.69
N GLY A 32 2.33 3.12 -9.21
CA GLY A 32 3.53 3.71 -8.63
C GLY A 32 4.52 2.72 -8.07
N ARG A 33 5.77 3.21 -7.88
CA ARG A 33 6.86 2.47 -7.25
C ARG A 33 7.53 3.32 -6.18
N GLY A 34 7.66 2.77 -4.99
CA GLY A 34 8.48 3.33 -3.92
C GLY A 34 9.73 2.49 -3.68
N GLY A 35 10.56 2.88 -2.71
CA GLY A 35 11.78 2.15 -2.34
C GLY A 35 11.52 0.72 -1.86
N SER A 36 10.42 0.48 -1.17
CA SER A 36 10.07 -0.81 -0.56
C SER A 36 8.88 -1.53 -1.21
N CYS A 37 8.14 -0.88 -2.11
CA CYS A 37 6.91 -1.48 -2.64
C CYS A 37 6.62 -1.04 -4.09
N ILE A 38 5.78 -1.84 -4.75
CA ILE A 38 5.05 -1.47 -5.96
C ILE A 38 3.59 -1.30 -5.59
N VAL A 39 2.93 -0.31 -6.17
CA VAL A 39 1.53 0.02 -5.90
C VAL A 39 0.70 -0.23 -7.16
N TYR A 40 -0.39 -0.93 -6.98
CA TYR A 40 -1.33 -1.28 -8.05
C TYR A 40 -2.72 -0.71 -7.78
N GLU A 41 -3.41 -0.39 -8.86
CA GLU A 41 -4.86 -0.32 -8.90
C GLU A 41 -5.40 -1.72 -9.13
N ALA A 42 -6.38 -2.13 -8.32
CA ALA A 42 -7.04 -3.42 -8.44
C ALA A 42 -8.55 -3.28 -8.31
N VAL A 43 -9.29 -4.22 -8.87
CA VAL A 43 -10.74 -4.28 -8.75
C VAL A 43 -11.14 -5.59 -8.09
N ARG A 44 -12.02 -5.50 -7.10
CA ARG A 44 -12.78 -6.64 -6.58
C ARG A 44 -14.12 -6.68 -7.30
N ILE A 45 -14.48 -7.85 -7.78
CA ILE A 45 -15.80 -8.13 -8.34
C ILE A 45 -16.54 -8.96 -7.30
N THR A 46 -17.67 -8.45 -6.83
CA THR A 46 -18.55 -9.18 -5.90
C THR A 46 -19.38 -10.21 -6.68
N ASP A 47 -20.01 -11.12 -5.96
CA ASP A 47 -20.92 -12.12 -6.54
C ASP A 47 -22.15 -11.47 -7.23
N THR A 48 -22.48 -10.23 -6.84
CA THR A 48 -23.53 -9.40 -7.47
C THR A 48 -23.07 -8.70 -8.74
N GLY A 49 -21.77 -8.79 -9.07
CA GLY A 49 -21.16 -8.12 -10.22
C GLY A 49 -20.71 -6.68 -9.95
N ASP A 50 -20.91 -6.18 -8.71
CA ASP A 50 -20.44 -4.85 -8.34
C ASP A 50 -18.91 -4.80 -8.33
N GLN A 51 -18.36 -3.68 -8.81
CA GLN A 51 -16.92 -3.46 -8.88
C GLN A 51 -16.49 -2.42 -7.85
N THR A 52 -15.55 -2.81 -7.01
CA THR A 52 -14.93 -1.89 -6.05
C THR A 52 -13.45 -1.76 -6.35
N LEU A 53 -12.97 -0.52 -6.48
CA LEU A 53 -11.57 -0.22 -6.70
C LEU A 53 -10.80 -0.17 -5.37
N TYR A 54 -9.60 -0.73 -5.40
CA TYR A 54 -8.64 -0.72 -4.31
C TYR A 54 -7.27 -0.29 -4.80
N ARG A 55 -6.44 0.19 -3.85
CA ARG A 55 -4.98 0.24 -4.00
C ARG A 55 -4.37 -0.93 -3.26
N ILE A 56 -3.48 -1.65 -3.94
CA ILE A 56 -2.72 -2.75 -3.36
C ILE A 56 -1.25 -2.36 -3.37
N LYS A 57 -0.62 -2.33 -2.19
CA LYS A 57 0.83 -2.17 -2.06
C LYS A 57 1.44 -3.55 -1.89
N GLU A 58 2.31 -3.95 -2.78
CA GLU A 58 3.10 -5.18 -2.70
C GLU A 58 4.47 -4.86 -2.12
N PHE A 59 4.87 -5.52 -1.05
CA PHE A 59 6.23 -5.38 -0.52
C PHE A 59 7.22 -6.01 -1.50
N TYR A 60 8.00 -5.17 -2.18
CA TYR A 60 8.99 -5.57 -3.16
C TYR A 60 10.14 -4.54 -3.17
N PRO A 61 11.10 -4.64 -2.22
CA PRO A 61 12.18 -3.66 -2.09
C PRO A 61 13.16 -3.72 -3.28
N TYR A 62 13.46 -2.55 -3.87
CA TYR A 62 14.27 -2.46 -5.08
C TYR A 62 15.76 -2.71 -4.86
N LYS A 63 16.24 -2.62 -3.60
CA LYS A 63 17.67 -2.79 -3.26
C LYS A 63 18.09 -4.24 -3.07
N LEU A 64 17.12 -5.16 -3.01
CA LEU A 64 17.37 -6.58 -2.79
C LEU A 64 17.25 -7.36 -4.12
N HIS A 65 18.02 -8.44 -4.23
CA HIS A 65 17.94 -9.34 -5.38
C HIS A 65 16.77 -10.31 -5.17
N ILE A 66 15.65 -9.98 -5.78
CA ILE A 66 14.40 -10.72 -5.68
C ILE A 66 13.94 -11.04 -7.10
N SER A 67 13.71 -12.31 -7.39
CA SER A 67 13.09 -12.75 -8.63
C SER A 67 11.58 -12.87 -8.47
N ARG A 68 10.86 -12.68 -9.57
CA ARG A 68 9.43 -12.99 -9.64
C ARG A 68 9.23 -14.21 -10.52
N ASN A 69 8.65 -15.27 -9.95
CA ASN A 69 8.24 -16.47 -10.64
C ASN A 69 6.71 -16.51 -10.67
N ASN A 70 6.11 -16.22 -11.84
CA ASN A 70 4.69 -15.93 -11.96
C ASN A 70 4.29 -14.77 -11.00
N ASN A 71 3.47 -15.07 -9.98
CA ASN A 71 3.08 -14.07 -8.97
C ASN A 71 3.97 -14.09 -7.73
N GLU A 72 4.80 -15.12 -7.54
CA GLU A 72 5.59 -15.34 -6.34
C GLU A 72 6.90 -14.54 -6.37
N LEU A 73 7.24 -13.91 -5.26
CA LEU A 73 8.53 -13.26 -5.01
C LEU A 73 9.47 -14.22 -4.29
N VAL A 74 10.65 -14.41 -4.87
CA VAL A 74 11.69 -15.28 -4.32
C VAL A 74 12.97 -14.46 -4.09
N PRO A 75 13.27 -14.09 -2.84
CA PRO A 75 14.52 -13.41 -2.50
C PRO A 75 15.72 -14.32 -2.73
N SER A 76 16.86 -13.75 -3.08
CA SER A 76 18.13 -14.48 -3.10
C SER A 76 18.49 -14.97 -1.68
N VAL A 77 19.29 -16.03 -1.60
CA VAL A 77 19.75 -16.56 -0.31
C VAL A 77 20.47 -15.49 0.52
N HIS A 78 21.23 -14.60 -0.12
CA HIS A 78 21.96 -13.52 0.54
C HIS A 78 21.04 -12.42 1.08
N ASP A 79 19.89 -12.21 0.46
CA ASP A 79 18.96 -11.13 0.82
C ASP A 79 17.77 -11.61 1.67
N MET A 80 17.65 -12.91 1.93
CA MET A 80 16.52 -13.52 2.63
C MET A 80 16.25 -12.86 3.99
N ASP A 81 17.27 -12.73 4.84
CA ASP A 81 17.12 -12.13 6.17
C ASP A 81 16.68 -10.65 6.09
N SER A 82 17.27 -9.90 5.17
CA SER A 82 16.94 -8.50 4.96
C SER A 82 15.51 -8.35 4.42
N PHE A 83 15.09 -9.25 3.54
CA PHE A 83 13.73 -9.30 3.02
C PHE A 83 12.72 -9.60 4.13
N GLN A 84 12.96 -10.62 4.95
CA GLN A 84 12.06 -10.99 6.05
C GLN A 84 11.92 -9.89 7.09
N LYS A 85 13.04 -9.23 7.46
CA LYS A 85 13.02 -8.06 8.36
C LYS A 85 12.22 -6.91 7.78
N GLY A 86 12.43 -6.57 6.50
CA GLY A 86 11.69 -5.53 5.81
C GLY A 86 10.21 -5.86 5.66
N GLN A 87 9.86 -7.12 5.37
CA GLN A 87 8.48 -7.59 5.30
C GLN A 87 7.78 -7.47 6.67
N LYS A 88 8.45 -7.82 7.75
CA LYS A 88 7.94 -7.63 9.12
C LYS A 88 7.69 -6.14 9.40
N GLN A 89 8.65 -5.26 9.06
CA GLN A 89 8.50 -3.82 9.23
C GLN A 89 7.31 -3.28 8.43
N PHE A 90 7.16 -3.70 7.19
CA PHE A 90 6.04 -3.30 6.32
C PHE A 90 4.66 -3.64 6.94
N ARG A 91 4.53 -4.79 7.61
CA ARG A 91 3.33 -5.15 8.36
C ARG A 91 3.16 -4.34 9.66
N CYS A 92 4.25 -4.05 10.36
CA CYS A 92 4.21 -3.18 11.54
C CYS A 92 3.75 -1.77 11.16
N ASP A 93 4.22 -1.23 10.05
CA ASP A 93 3.82 0.09 9.54
C ASP A 93 2.32 0.13 9.23
N PHE A 94 1.74 -0.96 8.68
CA PHE A 94 0.30 -1.11 8.52
C PHE A 94 -0.43 -1.02 9.87
N SER A 95 0.02 -1.79 10.87
CA SER A 95 -0.63 -1.80 12.20
C SER A 95 -0.56 -0.44 12.88
N HIS A 96 0.55 0.28 12.76
CA HIS A 96 0.71 1.64 13.29
C HIS A 96 -0.21 2.62 12.57
N THR A 97 -0.27 2.56 11.23
CA THR A 97 -1.14 3.44 10.43
C THR A 97 -2.61 3.19 10.73
N ASN A 98 -3.03 1.93 10.87
CA ASN A 98 -4.39 1.57 11.24
C ASN A 98 -4.76 2.07 12.64
N ARG A 99 -3.86 1.90 13.61
CA ARG A 99 -4.08 2.42 14.97
C ARG A 99 -4.28 3.93 14.95
N LEU A 100 -3.49 4.67 14.16
CA LEU A 100 -3.65 6.11 13.95
C LEU A 100 -5.01 6.42 13.34
N PHE A 101 -5.41 5.72 12.28
CA PHE A 101 -6.67 5.95 11.58
C PHE A 101 -7.90 5.75 12.48
N TYR A 102 -7.86 4.75 13.38
CA TYR A 102 -8.99 4.43 14.26
C TYR A 102 -8.92 5.08 15.65
N SER A 103 -7.86 5.83 15.99
CA SER A 103 -7.71 6.45 17.33
C SER A 103 -8.56 7.71 17.59
N GLY A 104 -9.47 8.06 16.70
CA GLY A 104 -10.65 8.83 17.05
C GLY A 104 -10.71 10.30 16.65
N ASP A 105 -9.65 10.97 16.25
CA ASP A 105 -9.69 12.39 15.92
C ASP A 105 -9.53 12.66 14.41
N ASN A 106 -10.61 12.46 13.63
CA ASN A 106 -10.75 12.94 12.25
C ASN A 106 -9.52 12.78 11.33
N TYR A 107 -8.97 11.56 11.23
CA TYR A 107 -7.86 11.27 10.30
C TYR A 107 -8.31 11.03 8.85
N SER A 108 -9.34 11.76 8.41
CA SER A 108 -9.77 11.76 7.00
C SER A 108 -8.65 12.14 6.01
N SER A 109 -7.54 12.69 6.53
CA SER A 109 -6.34 13.03 5.75
C SER A 109 -5.37 11.86 5.52
N MET A 110 -5.61 10.68 6.09
CA MET A 110 -4.78 9.50 5.90
C MET A 110 -5.45 8.50 4.96
N THR A 111 -4.64 7.79 4.18
CA THR A 111 -5.14 6.69 3.34
C THR A 111 -5.72 5.60 4.23
N ASN A 112 -7.00 5.27 4.05
CA ASN A 112 -7.63 4.16 4.76
C ASN A 112 -7.03 2.83 4.30
N GLN A 113 -6.17 2.26 5.14
CA GLN A 113 -5.63 0.92 4.95
C GLN A 113 -6.60 -0.07 5.57
N LEU A 114 -7.11 -0.99 4.76
CA LEU A 114 -8.19 -1.89 5.15
C LEU A 114 -7.65 -3.17 5.78
N ASP A 115 -6.64 -3.80 5.15
CA ASP A 115 -6.10 -5.07 5.63
C ASP A 115 -4.69 -5.34 5.10
N VAL A 116 -4.01 -6.35 5.70
CA VAL A 116 -2.69 -6.85 5.33
C VAL A 116 -2.73 -8.35 5.10
N PHE A 117 -2.09 -8.80 4.04
CA PHE A 117 -2.10 -10.20 3.60
C PHE A 117 -0.68 -10.71 3.39
N ASN A 118 -0.46 -12.00 3.66
CA ASN A 118 0.78 -12.70 3.38
C ASN A 118 0.55 -13.76 2.31
N GLN A 119 0.98 -13.48 1.09
CA GLN A 119 0.76 -14.34 -0.07
C GLN A 119 1.91 -14.22 -1.06
N ASN A 120 2.07 -15.19 -1.97
CA ASN A 120 3.03 -15.12 -3.05
C ASN A 120 4.47 -14.76 -2.60
N GLY A 121 4.90 -15.31 -1.47
CA GLY A 121 6.23 -15.05 -0.91
C GLY A 121 6.45 -13.63 -0.39
N THR A 122 5.40 -12.79 -0.29
CA THR A 122 5.50 -11.39 0.16
C THR A 122 4.29 -10.96 1.00
N SER A 123 4.21 -9.67 1.32
CA SER A 123 3.07 -9.06 2.01
C SER A 123 2.42 -8.00 1.13
N TYR A 124 1.10 -7.91 1.23
CA TYR A 124 0.28 -6.94 0.54
C TYR A 124 -0.50 -6.11 1.56
N ILE A 125 -0.61 -4.80 1.33
CA ILE A 125 -1.53 -3.92 2.07
C ILE A 125 -2.62 -3.48 1.11
N LEU A 126 -3.87 -3.75 1.49
CA LEU A 126 -5.06 -3.29 0.80
C LEU A 126 -5.48 -1.94 1.36
N SER A 127 -5.78 -1.00 0.49
CA SER A 127 -6.29 0.33 0.86
C SER A 127 -7.48 0.71 0.01
N ALA A 128 -8.37 1.52 0.57
CA ALA A 128 -9.42 2.14 -0.21
C ALA A 128 -8.82 2.94 -1.37
N TYR A 129 -9.48 2.89 -2.52
CA TYR A 129 -9.08 3.71 -3.65
C TYR A 129 -9.49 5.17 -3.41
N SER A 130 -8.59 6.09 -3.71
CA SER A 130 -8.88 7.51 -3.78
C SER A 130 -8.42 8.03 -5.13
N SER A 131 -9.30 8.70 -5.83
CA SER A 131 -9.01 9.37 -7.11
C SER A 131 -8.36 10.75 -6.91
N GLU A 132 -8.14 11.15 -5.65
CA GLU A 132 -7.59 12.46 -5.33
C GLU A 132 -6.16 12.64 -5.84
N ASN A 133 -5.83 13.85 -6.20
CA ASN A 133 -4.50 14.21 -6.67
C ASN A 133 -3.46 14.04 -5.57
N THR A 134 -2.27 13.58 -5.95
CA THR A 134 -1.12 13.62 -5.06
C THR A 134 -0.69 15.06 -4.79
N LEU A 135 -0.03 15.30 -3.66
CA LEU A 135 0.54 16.62 -3.35
C LEU A 135 1.43 17.17 -4.47
N ALA A 136 2.14 16.29 -5.18
CA ALA A 136 2.98 16.69 -6.32
C ALA A 136 2.17 17.18 -7.54
N ALA A 137 0.95 16.68 -7.71
CA ALA A 137 0.04 17.08 -8.80
C ALA A 137 -0.89 18.23 -8.38
N TYR A 138 -1.03 18.47 -7.09
CA TYR A 138 -1.89 19.51 -6.55
C TYR A 138 -1.24 20.89 -6.71
N LYS A 139 -1.97 21.83 -7.32
CA LYS A 139 -1.53 23.22 -7.46
C LYS A 139 -2.48 24.12 -6.66
N PRO A 140 -2.05 24.63 -5.49
CA PRO A 140 -2.89 25.56 -4.72
C PRO A 140 -3.15 26.83 -5.52
N VAL A 141 -4.39 27.28 -5.48
CA VAL A 141 -4.87 28.45 -6.26
C VAL A 141 -4.41 29.77 -5.62
N ASN A 142 -4.18 29.77 -4.32
CA ASN A 142 -3.80 30.96 -3.57
C ASN A 142 -3.03 30.63 -2.28
N LEU A 143 -2.44 31.67 -1.66
CA LEU A 143 -1.65 31.53 -0.43
C LEU A 143 -2.44 30.95 0.75
N LYS A 144 -3.74 31.30 0.87
CA LYS A 144 -4.60 30.77 1.95
C LYS A 144 -4.75 29.26 1.85
N GLU A 145 -4.90 28.74 0.66
CA GLU A 145 -5.00 27.31 0.40
C GLU A 145 -3.67 26.59 0.69
N CYS A 146 -2.52 27.18 0.29
CA CYS A 146 -1.19 26.70 0.67
C CYS A 146 -1.04 26.59 2.18
N ILE A 147 -1.39 27.63 2.93
CA ILE A 147 -1.29 27.66 4.38
C ILE A 147 -2.20 26.59 5.01
N THR A 148 -3.41 26.41 4.49
CA THR A 148 -4.36 25.40 4.97
C THR A 148 -3.78 24.01 4.78
N LEU A 149 -3.23 23.70 3.62
CA LEU A 149 -2.59 22.43 3.32
C LEU A 149 -1.39 22.15 4.24
N ILE A 150 -0.51 23.13 4.42
CA ILE A 150 0.64 23.01 5.33
C ILE A 150 0.17 22.72 6.76
N LYS A 151 -0.85 23.43 7.24
CA LYS A 151 -1.42 23.18 8.58
C LYS A 151 -1.95 21.75 8.73
N GLN A 152 -2.63 21.22 7.73
CA GLN A 152 -3.10 19.81 7.73
C GLN A 152 -1.94 18.83 7.79
N VAL A 153 -0.90 19.02 7.00
CA VAL A 153 0.29 18.16 7.01
C VAL A 153 0.99 18.21 8.39
N VAL A 154 1.21 19.42 8.94
CA VAL A 154 1.85 19.59 10.25
C VAL A 154 1.01 18.97 11.36
N TYR A 155 -0.32 19.09 11.30
CA TYR A 155 -1.22 18.46 12.27
C TYR A 155 -1.10 16.93 12.26
N VAL A 156 -1.14 16.30 11.08
CA VAL A 156 -0.97 14.85 10.92
C VAL A 156 0.40 14.39 11.44
N LEU A 157 1.48 15.09 11.05
CA LEU A 157 2.83 14.78 11.52
C LEU A 157 2.96 14.92 13.04
N GLY A 158 2.36 15.96 13.64
CA GLY A 158 2.34 16.16 15.08
C GLY A 158 1.66 15.00 15.83
N ASN A 159 0.61 14.42 15.26
CA ASN A 159 -0.06 13.26 15.83
C ASN A 159 0.76 11.98 15.69
N ILE A 160 1.41 11.78 14.54
CA ILE A 160 2.34 10.66 14.35
C ILE A 160 3.46 10.71 15.39
N HIS A 161 4.08 11.88 15.61
CA HIS A 161 5.16 12.06 16.58
C HIS A 161 4.73 11.83 18.04
N LYS A 162 3.48 12.09 18.39
CA LYS A 162 2.95 11.82 19.75
C LYS A 162 2.78 10.34 20.06
N MET A 163 2.73 9.51 19.03
CA MET A 163 2.52 8.06 19.18
C MET A 163 3.82 7.24 19.24
N GLY A 164 4.97 7.89 19.01
CA GLY A 164 6.32 7.30 19.08
C GLY A 164 6.78 6.80 17.76
#